data_3ea05a39022576384736a0292a304f9e
#
_entry.id   3ea05a39022576384736a0292a304f9e
#
_cell.length_a   1.000
_cell.length_b   1.000
_cell.length_c   1.000
_cell.angle_alpha   90.00
_cell.angle_beta   90.00
_cell.angle_gamma   90.00
#
_symmetry.space_group_name_H-M   'P 1'
#
loop_
_entity.id
_entity.type
_entity.pdbx_description
1 polymer ?
#
loop_
_entity_poly.entity_id
_entity_poly.type
_entity_poly.pdbx_seq_one_letter_code
_entity_poly.pdbx_strand_id
1 'polypeptide(L)'
;MLEKIIQKNTEKSEISEQLKGLREQLTLLENKIKTAGVPVIITFDGWSAAGKGSMIAKLIRSLDPRFYKVVSYRAPNEQEKRMPWLWRYWQTLPKKGEFLILDRSWYRDTVNAFMYSEIDKETRDTRLEDICTFERQLTDDGYVIVKIFLHITEDEQKKRIEKLENSSVTSWRVESHDIKNMEKYDKFFRRYDKMLESTNTAFAPWTCVGANERASAELEVLTAVTKAVSTAVSAKEKGEHYIPEPQFDTCGYNYPEYKTIEMPAIAEVDMNKSLDEAEYEKKLKKYQDKLFKLQNLCYQKKIPVIICYEGWDAAGKGGNIKRIAAALDPRGYEVHPIAAPEPSELARHYLWRFWTRLEKNGHFTIFDRTWYGRGMAVSYTHL
;
A
#
# COMPACT_ATOMS: atom_id res chain seq x y z
N MET A 1 -17.16 15.34 -0.65
CA MET A 1 -16.27 15.63 0.51
C MET A 1 -15.56 16.96 0.36
N LEU A 2 -14.95 17.26 -0.78
CA LEU A 2 -14.13 18.47 -0.99
C LEU A 2 -14.89 19.78 -0.80
N GLU A 3 -16.17 19.87 -1.19
CA GLU A 3 -17.02 21.05 -0.99
C GLU A 3 -17.25 21.41 0.48
N LYS A 4 -17.08 20.44 1.38
CA LYS A 4 -17.26 20.63 2.83
C LYS A 4 -16.01 21.15 3.52
N ILE A 5 -14.88 21.27 2.81
CA ILE A 5 -13.61 21.69 3.40
C ILE A 5 -13.58 23.20 3.58
N ILE A 6 -13.43 23.63 4.81
CA ILE A 6 -13.35 25.05 5.16
C ILE A 6 -11.90 25.52 5.03
N GLN A 7 -11.68 26.59 4.29
CA GLN A 7 -10.38 27.27 4.24
C GLN A 7 -10.28 28.17 5.49
N LYS A 8 -9.47 27.74 6.46
CA LYS A 8 -9.26 28.50 7.69
C LYS A 8 -8.20 29.58 7.48
N ASN A 9 -8.37 30.71 8.13
CA ASN A 9 -7.41 31.81 8.15
C ASN A 9 -7.20 32.21 9.62
N THR A 10 -6.23 31.63 10.26
CA THR A 10 -5.90 31.90 11.67
C THR A 10 -4.59 32.67 11.73
N GLU A 11 -4.51 33.67 12.62
CA GLU A 11 -3.30 34.46 12.78
C GLU A 11 -2.14 33.61 13.30
N LYS A 12 -0.93 33.88 12.78
CA LYS A 12 0.27 33.12 13.17
C LYS A 12 0.61 33.21 14.65
N SER A 13 0.27 34.32 15.31
CA SER A 13 0.45 34.52 16.73
C SER A 13 -0.35 33.53 17.57
N GLU A 14 -1.61 33.26 17.17
CA GLU A 14 -2.51 32.36 17.88
C GLU A 14 -2.12 30.90 17.79
N ILE A 15 -1.52 30.50 16.69
CA ILE A 15 -1.15 29.09 16.46
C ILE A 15 0.29 28.74 16.82
N SER A 16 1.15 29.73 17.07
CA SER A 16 2.57 29.49 17.32
C SER A 16 2.81 28.61 18.56
N GLU A 17 2.11 28.89 19.64
CA GLU A 17 2.21 28.12 20.89
C GLU A 17 1.63 26.71 20.73
N GLN A 18 0.48 26.58 20.07
CA GLN A 18 -0.12 25.29 19.77
C GLN A 18 0.78 24.42 18.91
N LEU A 19 1.40 24.98 17.86
CA LEU A 19 2.37 24.27 17.01
C LEU A 19 3.60 23.80 17.80
N LYS A 20 4.09 24.63 18.75
CA LYS A 20 5.19 24.25 19.64
C LYS A 20 4.80 23.05 20.51
N GLY A 21 3.65 23.12 21.18
CA GLY A 21 3.15 22.03 22.02
C GLY A 21 2.94 20.72 21.24
N LEU A 22 2.36 20.77 20.02
CA LEU A 22 2.17 19.60 19.18
C LEU A 22 3.51 18.98 18.75
N ARG A 23 4.51 19.78 18.43
CA ARG A 23 5.84 19.28 18.06
C ARG A 23 6.53 18.59 19.23
N GLU A 24 6.48 19.18 20.42
CA GLU A 24 7.02 18.56 21.64
C GLU A 24 6.30 17.23 21.95
N GLN A 25 4.98 17.23 21.84
CA GLN A 25 4.18 16.01 22.01
C GLN A 25 4.53 14.92 20.97
N LEU A 26 4.69 15.28 19.71
CA LEU A 26 5.04 14.32 18.66
C LEU A 26 6.43 13.71 18.86
N THR A 27 7.40 14.51 19.33
CA THR A 27 8.73 14.03 19.71
C THR A 27 8.68 13.01 20.85
N LEU A 28 7.83 13.23 21.86
CA LEU A 28 7.62 12.28 22.95
C LEU A 28 6.92 10.99 22.46
N LEU A 29 5.93 11.14 21.59
CA LEU A 29 5.19 10.02 21.01
C LEU A 29 6.06 9.12 20.12
N GLU A 30 7.06 9.67 19.44
CA GLU A 30 8.00 8.89 18.64
C GLU A 30 8.69 7.80 19.49
N ASN A 31 9.17 8.16 20.69
CA ASN A 31 9.78 7.18 21.58
C ASN A 31 8.77 6.11 22.03
N LYS A 32 7.53 6.49 22.30
CA LYS A 32 6.47 5.54 22.64
C LYS A 32 6.14 4.59 21.48
N ILE A 33 6.07 5.10 20.26
CA ILE A 33 5.88 4.29 19.03
C ILE A 33 6.97 3.25 18.88
N LYS A 34 8.23 3.63 19.09
CA LYS A 34 9.37 2.69 19.05
C LYS A 34 9.22 1.58 20.07
N THR A 35 8.92 1.94 21.31
CA THR A 35 8.79 0.96 22.41
C THR A 35 7.58 0.06 22.20
N ALA A 36 6.46 0.60 21.76
CA ALA A 36 5.22 -0.14 21.49
C ALA A 36 5.26 -0.94 20.17
N GLY A 37 6.26 -0.70 19.33
CA GLY A 37 6.41 -1.38 18.05
C GLY A 37 5.27 -1.06 17.07
N VAL A 38 4.71 0.16 17.08
CA VAL A 38 3.61 0.57 16.20
C VAL A 38 4.15 1.15 14.89
N PRO A 39 3.91 0.53 13.73
CA PRO A 39 4.32 1.10 12.45
C PRO A 39 3.32 2.17 12.00
N VAL A 40 3.81 3.33 11.54
CA VAL A 40 2.97 4.46 11.12
C VAL A 40 3.22 4.82 9.67
N ILE A 41 2.15 4.93 8.89
CA ILE A 41 2.17 5.40 7.50
C ILE A 41 1.39 6.71 7.43
N ILE A 42 2.02 7.76 6.91
CA ILE A 42 1.39 9.06 6.70
C ILE A 42 1.41 9.37 5.21
N THR A 43 0.25 9.48 4.58
CA THR A 43 0.15 9.84 3.16
C THR A 43 -0.19 11.30 2.99
N PHE A 44 0.51 11.96 2.07
CA PHE A 44 0.21 13.33 1.64
C PHE A 44 -0.24 13.33 0.20
N ASP A 45 -1.52 13.44 -0.02
CA ASP A 45 -2.15 13.59 -1.32
C ASP A 45 -2.80 14.98 -1.47
N GLY A 46 -3.32 15.31 -2.63
CA GLY A 46 -3.95 16.60 -2.90
C GLY A 46 -3.39 17.31 -4.13
N TRP A 47 -3.81 18.54 -4.31
CA TRP A 47 -3.55 19.33 -5.50
C TRP A 47 -2.07 19.58 -5.77
N SER A 48 -1.72 19.77 -7.03
CA SER A 48 -0.44 20.35 -7.43
C SER A 48 -0.28 21.72 -6.77
N ALA A 49 0.92 22.05 -6.31
CA ALA A 49 1.23 23.26 -5.56
C ALA A 49 0.49 23.46 -4.21
N ALA A 50 -0.28 22.47 -3.71
CA ALA A 50 -0.95 22.56 -2.40
C ALA A 50 0.02 22.67 -1.22
N GLY A 51 1.30 22.35 -1.40
CA GLY A 51 2.32 22.49 -0.36
C GLY A 51 2.68 21.21 0.37
N LYS A 52 2.41 20.04 -0.20
CA LYS A 52 2.72 18.71 0.39
C LYS A 52 4.14 18.63 0.92
N GLY A 53 5.14 18.89 0.10
CA GLY A 53 6.54 18.85 0.54
C GLY A 53 6.87 19.84 1.67
N SER A 54 6.20 21.01 1.71
CA SER A 54 6.36 21.96 2.82
C SER A 54 5.76 21.41 4.11
N MET A 55 4.60 20.76 4.06
CA MET A 55 3.97 20.12 5.23
C MET A 55 4.81 18.95 5.74
N ILE A 56 5.30 18.11 4.84
CA ILE A 56 6.22 17.02 5.19
C ILE A 56 7.47 17.57 5.88
N ALA A 57 8.10 18.61 5.32
CA ALA A 57 9.27 19.23 5.91
C ALA A 57 9.01 19.81 7.31
N LYS A 58 7.80 20.31 7.58
CA LYS A 58 7.41 20.81 8.89
C LYS A 58 7.14 19.68 9.88
N LEU A 59 6.50 18.61 9.43
CA LEU A 59 6.22 17.42 10.24
C LEU A 59 7.52 16.73 10.71
N ILE A 60 8.47 16.50 9.81
CA ILE A 60 9.70 15.76 10.12
C ILE A 60 10.65 16.52 11.05
N ARG A 61 10.46 17.82 11.25
CA ARG A 61 11.24 18.61 12.24
C ARG A 61 11.07 18.11 13.68
N SER A 62 10.00 17.39 13.94
CA SER A 62 9.68 16.85 15.26
C SER A 62 10.09 15.38 15.42
N LEU A 63 10.67 14.78 14.37
CA LEU A 63 11.01 13.37 14.30
C LEU A 63 12.52 13.16 14.15
N ASP A 64 13.05 12.10 14.74
CA ASP A 64 14.44 11.67 14.56
C ASP A 64 14.60 10.99 13.18
N PRO A 65 15.51 11.50 12.33
CA PRO A 65 15.69 10.98 10.96
C PRO A 65 16.07 9.49 10.88
N ARG A 66 16.47 8.87 11.98
CA ARG A 66 16.77 7.43 12.05
C ARG A 66 15.52 6.55 12.06
N PHE A 67 14.35 7.11 12.37
CA PHE A 67 13.09 6.38 12.57
C PHE A 67 11.98 6.77 11.61
N TYR A 68 12.26 7.62 10.63
CA TYR A 68 11.33 7.87 9.55
C TYR A 68 11.99 7.73 8.18
N LYS A 69 11.18 7.41 7.19
CA LYS A 69 11.54 7.44 5.78
C LYS A 69 10.53 8.27 5.02
N VAL A 70 11.01 9.22 4.23
CA VAL A 70 10.17 9.96 3.26
C VAL A 70 10.37 9.34 1.89
N VAL A 71 9.28 8.96 1.25
CA VAL A 71 9.29 8.42 -0.12
C VAL A 71 8.40 9.28 -1.00
N SER A 72 8.93 9.75 -2.12
CA SER A 72 8.18 10.46 -3.16
C SER A 72 8.06 9.56 -4.38
N TYR A 73 6.85 9.08 -4.66
CA TYR A 73 6.61 8.23 -5.82
C TYR A 73 6.45 9.06 -7.09
N ARG A 74 7.26 8.72 -8.09
CA ARG A 74 7.11 9.16 -9.48
C ARG A 74 6.29 8.12 -10.26
N ALA A 75 6.00 8.40 -11.53
CA ALA A 75 5.41 7.41 -12.41
C ALA A 75 6.20 6.09 -12.38
N PRO A 76 5.52 4.92 -12.41
CA PRO A 76 6.20 3.63 -12.38
C PRO A 76 7.21 3.50 -13.51
N ASN A 77 8.43 3.01 -13.19
CA ASN A 77 9.44 2.68 -14.18
C ASN A 77 9.05 1.38 -14.94
N GLU A 78 9.81 1.03 -15.97
CA GLU A 78 9.51 -0.14 -16.84
C GLU A 78 9.53 -1.47 -16.07
N GLN A 79 10.33 -1.59 -15.02
CA GLN A 79 10.32 -2.77 -14.15
C GLN A 79 9.07 -2.80 -13.28
N GLU A 80 8.75 -1.70 -12.62
CA GLU A 80 7.58 -1.58 -11.75
C GLU A 80 6.26 -1.78 -12.50
N LYS A 81 6.16 -1.33 -13.77
CA LYS A 81 5.00 -1.57 -14.62
C LYS A 81 4.74 -3.05 -14.92
N ARG A 82 5.76 -3.90 -14.81
CA ARG A 82 5.66 -5.35 -14.99
C ARG A 82 5.34 -6.10 -13.70
N MET A 83 5.44 -5.45 -12.55
CA MET A 83 5.10 -6.01 -11.25
C MET A 83 3.60 -5.82 -10.94
N PRO A 84 3.03 -6.57 -9.99
CA PRO A 84 1.72 -6.24 -9.43
C PRO A 84 1.70 -4.78 -8.96
N TRP A 85 0.64 -4.02 -9.28
CA TRP A 85 0.66 -2.56 -9.16
C TRP A 85 0.91 -2.03 -7.73
N LEU A 86 0.54 -2.78 -6.68
CA LEU A 86 0.85 -2.46 -5.28
C LEU A 86 2.24 -2.91 -4.83
N TRP A 87 2.98 -3.68 -5.65
CA TRP A 87 4.27 -4.26 -5.28
C TRP A 87 5.28 -3.21 -4.79
N ARG A 88 5.38 -2.07 -5.48
CA ARG A 88 6.30 -0.97 -5.11
C ARG A 88 6.04 -0.41 -3.71
N TYR A 89 4.80 -0.42 -3.26
CA TYR A 89 4.40 0.05 -1.93
C TYR A 89 4.71 -0.97 -0.86
N TRP A 90 4.53 -2.26 -1.16
CA TRP A 90 4.99 -3.34 -0.26
C TRP A 90 6.49 -3.26 0.01
N GLN A 91 7.33 -2.92 -0.98
CA GLN A 91 8.78 -2.78 -0.84
C GLN A 91 9.18 -1.71 0.20
N THR A 92 8.36 -0.71 0.41
CA THR A 92 8.69 0.46 1.24
C THR A 92 8.03 0.47 2.60
N LEU A 93 7.22 -0.52 2.94
CA LEU A 93 6.52 -0.57 4.23
C LEU A 93 7.49 -0.38 5.41
N PRO A 94 7.11 0.44 6.42
CA PRO A 94 7.94 0.68 7.58
C PRO A 94 8.02 -0.58 8.45
N LYS A 95 9.09 -0.68 9.23
CA LYS A 95 9.17 -1.65 10.32
C LYS A 95 8.33 -1.19 11.50
N LYS A 96 8.03 -2.13 12.39
CA LYS A 96 7.43 -1.81 13.69
C LYS A 96 8.26 -0.76 14.42
N GLY A 97 7.61 0.31 14.86
CA GLY A 97 8.26 1.44 15.54
C GLY A 97 8.86 2.51 14.62
N GLU A 98 8.62 2.46 13.29
CA GLU A 98 9.10 3.43 12.32
C GLU A 98 7.94 4.17 11.63
N PHE A 99 8.25 5.37 11.10
CA PHE A 99 7.35 6.16 10.27
C PHE A 99 7.69 6.02 8.79
N LEU A 100 6.69 5.83 7.96
CA LEU A 100 6.77 6.02 6.51
C LEU A 100 5.92 7.23 6.12
N ILE A 101 6.53 8.21 5.47
CA ILE A 101 5.85 9.42 5.01
C ILE A 101 5.87 9.42 3.48
N LEU A 102 4.70 9.43 2.87
CA LEU A 102 4.55 9.37 1.43
C LEU A 102 4.19 10.75 0.87
N ASP A 103 5.11 11.32 0.08
CA ASP A 103 4.77 12.44 -0.81
C ASP A 103 4.16 11.87 -2.09
N ARG A 104 2.84 11.90 -2.16
CA ARG A 104 2.03 11.20 -3.16
C ARG A 104 2.06 9.68 -2.91
N SER A 105 0.89 9.08 -2.92
CA SER A 105 0.71 7.67 -2.56
C SER A 105 0.09 6.87 -3.70
N TRP A 106 -0.35 5.67 -3.41
CA TRP A 106 -1.12 4.80 -4.31
C TRP A 106 -2.39 5.45 -4.88
N TYR A 107 -2.95 6.43 -4.19
CA TYR A 107 -4.12 7.18 -4.65
C TYR A 107 -3.83 8.02 -5.87
N ARG A 108 -2.72 8.79 -5.85
CA ARG A 108 -2.31 9.61 -6.98
C ARG A 108 -2.05 8.77 -8.23
N ASP A 109 -1.40 7.62 -8.08
CA ASP A 109 -1.10 6.76 -9.23
C ASP A 109 -2.40 6.29 -9.90
N THR A 110 -3.41 5.91 -9.11
CA THR A 110 -4.73 5.51 -9.62
C THR A 110 -5.48 6.66 -10.29
N VAL A 111 -5.53 7.84 -9.64
CA VAL A 111 -6.22 9.01 -10.21
C VAL A 111 -5.53 9.49 -11.49
N ASN A 112 -4.20 9.59 -11.50
CA ASN A 112 -3.47 10.04 -12.67
C ASN A 112 -3.58 9.07 -13.84
N ALA A 113 -3.41 7.77 -13.61
CA ALA A 113 -3.56 6.75 -14.65
C ALA A 113 -4.94 6.85 -15.33
N PHE A 114 -5.99 7.08 -14.55
CA PHE A 114 -7.33 7.30 -15.09
C PHE A 114 -7.46 8.65 -15.82
N MET A 115 -6.91 9.73 -15.27
CA MET A 115 -6.96 11.07 -15.87
C MET A 115 -6.23 11.15 -17.22
N TYR A 116 -5.19 10.35 -17.38
CA TYR A 116 -4.40 10.27 -18.62
C TYR A 116 -4.82 9.14 -19.55
N SER A 117 -5.95 8.47 -19.25
CA SER A 117 -6.49 7.36 -20.05
C SER A 117 -5.54 6.17 -20.19
N GLU A 118 -4.69 5.96 -19.21
CA GLU A 118 -3.82 4.77 -19.10
C GLU A 118 -4.60 3.55 -18.60
N ILE A 119 -5.68 3.80 -17.85
CA ILE A 119 -6.62 2.77 -17.36
C ILE A 119 -8.07 3.22 -17.62
N ASP A 120 -8.96 2.27 -17.76
CA ASP A 120 -10.39 2.50 -17.89
C ASP A 120 -11.08 2.70 -16.52
N LYS A 121 -12.41 2.86 -16.57
CA LYS A 121 -13.22 3.10 -15.37
C LYS A 121 -13.25 1.87 -14.46
N GLU A 122 -13.38 0.69 -15.04
CA GLU A 122 -13.45 -0.58 -14.30
C GLU A 122 -12.14 -0.84 -13.55
N THR A 123 -11.01 -0.73 -14.25
CA THR A 123 -9.68 -0.85 -13.65
C THR A 123 -9.45 0.17 -12.54
N ARG A 124 -9.91 1.43 -12.71
CA ARG A 124 -9.83 2.44 -11.66
C ARG A 124 -10.61 2.02 -10.41
N ASP A 125 -11.87 1.58 -10.60
CA ASP A 125 -12.73 1.21 -9.47
C ASP A 125 -12.13 -0.01 -8.74
N THR A 126 -11.67 -1.04 -9.45
CA THR A 126 -10.95 -2.18 -8.88
C THR A 126 -9.70 -1.74 -8.10
N ARG A 127 -8.90 -0.80 -8.63
CA ARG A 127 -7.73 -0.30 -7.89
C ARG A 127 -8.08 0.43 -6.60
N LEU A 128 -9.20 1.16 -6.56
CA LEU A 128 -9.66 1.79 -5.32
C LEU A 128 -10.11 0.75 -4.28
N GLU A 129 -10.73 -0.34 -4.71
CA GLU A 129 -11.07 -1.48 -3.86
C GLU A 129 -9.81 -2.21 -3.36
N ASP A 130 -8.83 -2.45 -4.24
CA ASP A 130 -7.53 -3.01 -3.89
C ASP A 130 -6.80 -2.17 -2.82
N ILE A 131 -6.87 -0.83 -2.94
CA ILE A 131 -6.31 0.09 -1.94
C ILE A 131 -7.00 -0.12 -0.59
N CYS A 132 -8.33 -0.16 -0.55
CA CYS A 132 -9.06 -0.38 0.69
C CYS A 132 -8.70 -1.74 1.32
N THR A 133 -8.55 -2.78 0.49
CA THR A 133 -8.11 -4.11 0.94
C THR A 133 -6.67 -4.08 1.48
N PHE A 134 -5.77 -3.41 0.80
CA PHE A 134 -4.38 -3.24 1.24
C PHE A 134 -4.28 -2.48 2.57
N GLU A 135 -5.00 -1.36 2.69
CA GLU A 135 -5.05 -0.58 3.93
C GLU A 135 -5.69 -1.39 5.06
N ARG A 136 -6.74 -2.17 4.78
CA ARG A 136 -7.37 -3.06 5.75
C ARG A 136 -6.40 -4.13 6.27
N GLN A 137 -5.68 -4.80 5.37
CA GLN A 137 -4.65 -5.78 5.76
C GLN A 137 -3.61 -5.17 6.70
N LEU A 138 -3.13 -3.96 6.38
CA LEU A 138 -2.15 -3.27 7.20
C LEU A 138 -2.70 -2.87 8.57
N THR A 139 -3.92 -2.31 8.61
CA THR A 139 -4.52 -1.89 9.90
C THR A 139 -4.87 -3.07 10.79
N ASP A 140 -5.27 -4.21 10.24
CA ASP A 140 -5.49 -5.45 10.99
C ASP A 140 -4.20 -5.99 11.63
N ASP A 141 -3.03 -5.74 11.01
CA ASP A 141 -1.70 -6.06 11.58
C ASP A 141 -1.16 -4.96 12.53
N GLY A 142 -1.97 -3.96 12.83
CA GLY A 142 -1.65 -2.89 13.78
C GLY A 142 -0.91 -1.70 13.21
N TYR A 143 -0.88 -1.53 11.88
CA TYR A 143 -0.40 -0.31 11.25
C TYR A 143 -1.37 0.85 11.51
N VAL A 144 -0.82 2.03 11.77
CA VAL A 144 -1.56 3.29 11.82
C VAL A 144 -1.42 3.99 10.47
N ILE A 145 -2.54 4.21 9.80
CA ILE A 145 -2.55 4.90 8.51
C ILE A 145 -3.23 6.26 8.68
N VAL A 146 -2.46 7.34 8.47
CA VAL A 146 -2.96 8.72 8.51
C VAL A 146 -2.97 9.27 7.10
N LYS A 147 -4.16 9.48 6.54
CA LYS A 147 -4.33 9.97 5.16
C LYS A 147 -4.64 11.46 5.16
N ILE A 148 -3.72 12.26 4.63
CA ILE A 148 -3.86 13.72 4.55
C ILE A 148 -4.12 14.11 3.09
N PHE A 149 -5.21 14.83 2.85
CA PHE A 149 -5.52 15.44 1.56
C PHE A 149 -5.46 16.96 1.68
N LEU A 150 -4.50 17.60 1.00
CA LEU A 150 -4.37 19.06 1.00
C LEU A 150 -5.21 19.66 -0.13
N HIS A 151 -6.25 20.39 0.27
CA HIS A 151 -7.17 21.06 -0.64
C HIS A 151 -6.86 22.56 -0.73
N ILE A 152 -6.67 23.06 -1.95
CA ILE A 152 -6.58 24.49 -2.28
C ILE A 152 -7.61 24.84 -3.36
N THR A 153 -8.05 26.09 -3.37
CA THR A 153 -8.94 26.60 -4.41
C THR A 153 -8.22 26.73 -5.75
N GLU A 154 -8.98 26.79 -6.83
CA GLU A 154 -8.44 26.96 -8.19
C GLU A 154 -7.57 28.22 -8.29
N ASP A 155 -8.06 29.34 -7.77
CA ASP A 155 -7.34 30.60 -7.79
C ASP A 155 -6.02 30.54 -7.01
N GLU A 156 -6.02 29.89 -5.84
CA GLU A 156 -4.79 29.73 -5.07
C GLU A 156 -3.82 28.78 -5.77
N GLN A 157 -4.31 27.75 -6.47
CA GLN A 157 -3.47 26.85 -7.26
C GLN A 157 -2.78 27.60 -8.40
N LYS A 158 -3.54 28.39 -9.19
CA LYS A 158 -3.01 29.21 -10.27
C LYS A 158 -1.92 30.17 -9.77
N LYS A 159 -2.24 30.93 -8.73
CA LYS A 159 -1.30 31.86 -8.09
C LYS A 159 -0.01 31.19 -7.64
N ARG A 160 -0.09 29.99 -7.07
CA ARG A 160 1.09 29.27 -6.60
C ARG A 160 1.93 28.69 -7.72
N ILE A 161 1.31 28.17 -8.78
CA ILE A 161 2.02 27.66 -9.95
C ILE A 161 2.74 28.78 -10.65
N GLU A 162 2.06 29.92 -10.94
CA GLU A 162 2.67 31.09 -11.52
C GLU A 162 3.88 31.61 -10.71
N LYS A 163 3.74 31.64 -9.38
CA LYS A 163 4.85 32.03 -8.51
C LYS A 163 6.05 31.08 -8.62
N LEU A 164 5.81 29.76 -8.76
CA LEU A 164 6.87 28.77 -8.93
C LEU A 164 7.55 28.91 -10.28
N GLU A 165 6.79 29.13 -11.37
CA GLU A 165 7.31 29.30 -12.73
C GLU A 165 8.15 30.57 -12.89
N ASN A 166 7.71 31.66 -12.27
CA ASN A 166 8.40 32.97 -12.33
C ASN A 166 9.69 33.05 -11.47
N SER A 167 10.01 31.99 -10.73
CA SER A 167 11.21 31.93 -9.90
C SER A 167 12.29 31.07 -10.56
N SER A 168 13.45 31.61 -10.85
CA SER A 168 14.60 30.87 -11.40
C SER A 168 15.08 29.69 -10.53
N VAL A 169 14.78 29.74 -9.23
CA VAL A 169 15.14 28.69 -8.26
C VAL A 169 14.14 27.55 -8.24
N THR A 170 12.86 27.81 -8.58
CA THR A 170 11.77 26.83 -8.41
C THR A 170 11.04 26.45 -9.69
N SER A 171 11.28 27.12 -10.81
CA SER A 171 10.62 26.85 -12.09
C SER A 171 10.75 25.39 -12.54
N TRP A 172 11.89 24.77 -12.30
CA TRP A 172 12.15 23.36 -12.59
C TRP A 172 11.23 22.36 -11.84
N ARG A 173 10.53 22.83 -10.80
CA ARG A 173 9.58 22.00 -10.02
C ARG A 173 8.21 21.89 -10.68
N VAL A 174 7.91 22.76 -11.64
CA VAL A 174 6.63 22.74 -12.35
C VAL A 174 6.75 21.79 -13.53
N GLU A 175 6.06 20.68 -13.44
CA GLU A 175 6.03 19.66 -14.48
C GLU A 175 4.75 19.79 -15.33
N SER A 176 4.75 19.21 -16.53
CA SER A 176 3.59 19.25 -17.44
C SER A 176 2.29 18.73 -16.80
N HIS A 177 2.40 17.82 -15.83
CA HIS A 177 1.22 17.34 -15.14
C HIS A 177 0.64 18.35 -14.14
N ASP A 178 1.46 19.25 -13.57
CA ASP A 178 0.99 20.31 -12.68
C ASP A 178 0.15 21.33 -13.46
N ILE A 179 0.62 21.69 -14.65
CA ILE A 179 -0.13 22.55 -15.57
C ILE A 179 -1.46 21.91 -15.98
N LYS A 180 -1.45 20.63 -16.40
CA LYS A 180 -2.69 19.91 -16.74
C LYS A 180 -3.64 19.76 -15.56
N ASN A 181 -3.12 19.61 -14.34
CA ASN A 181 -3.94 19.55 -13.12
C ASN A 181 -4.63 20.90 -12.88
N MET A 182 -3.94 22.00 -13.11
CA MET A 182 -4.47 23.35 -13.01
C MET A 182 -5.51 23.63 -14.11
N GLU A 183 -5.19 23.39 -15.38
CA GLU A 183 -6.08 23.62 -16.51
C GLU A 183 -7.39 22.83 -16.47
N LYS A 184 -7.37 21.67 -15.83
CA LYS A 184 -8.51 20.75 -15.72
C LYS A 184 -9.02 20.62 -14.28
N TYR A 185 -8.94 21.71 -13.51
CA TYR A 185 -9.27 21.71 -12.10
C TYR A 185 -10.60 21.03 -11.79
N ASP A 186 -11.71 21.41 -12.41
CA ASP A 186 -13.03 20.81 -12.18
C ASP A 186 -13.07 19.31 -12.45
N LYS A 187 -12.32 18.87 -13.48
CA LYS A 187 -12.26 17.44 -13.81
C LYS A 187 -11.49 16.68 -12.73
N PHE A 188 -10.37 17.22 -12.24
CA PHE A 188 -9.63 16.65 -11.13
C PHE A 188 -10.42 16.71 -9.82
N PHE A 189 -11.14 17.82 -9.57
CA PHE A 189 -12.01 17.98 -8.41
C PHE A 189 -12.98 16.80 -8.29
N ARG A 190 -13.75 16.54 -9.33
CA ARG A 190 -14.70 15.40 -9.35
C ARG A 190 -14.03 14.05 -9.17
N ARG A 191 -12.79 13.88 -9.63
CA ARG A 191 -12.05 12.62 -9.49
C ARG A 191 -11.48 12.44 -8.10
N TYR A 192 -10.93 13.50 -7.54
CA TYR A 192 -10.46 13.47 -6.14
C TYR A 192 -11.65 13.28 -5.19
N ASP A 193 -12.74 13.98 -5.40
CA ASP A 193 -13.92 13.83 -4.54
C ASP A 193 -14.45 12.40 -4.55
N LYS A 194 -14.60 11.79 -5.73
CA LYS A 194 -14.98 10.39 -5.87
C LYS A 194 -13.99 9.43 -5.21
N MET A 195 -12.69 9.66 -5.36
CA MET A 195 -11.65 8.86 -4.71
C MET A 195 -11.77 8.96 -3.18
N LEU A 196 -11.89 10.17 -2.66
CA LEU A 196 -12.03 10.41 -1.22
C LEU A 196 -13.27 9.71 -0.66
N GLU A 197 -14.43 9.87 -1.31
CA GLU A 197 -15.68 9.22 -0.89
C GLU A 197 -15.61 7.71 -0.91
N SER A 198 -15.04 7.11 -1.96
CA SER A 198 -14.98 5.66 -2.11
C SER A 198 -13.90 4.97 -1.26
N THR A 199 -13.00 5.74 -0.67
CA THR A 199 -11.89 5.20 0.14
C THR A 199 -11.82 5.80 1.56
N ASN A 200 -12.85 6.53 1.99
CA ASN A 200 -12.95 7.04 3.36
C ASN A 200 -13.46 5.94 4.31
N THR A 201 -12.64 4.93 4.53
CA THR A 201 -13.01 3.77 5.36
C THR A 201 -12.89 4.07 6.85
N ALA A 202 -13.65 3.35 7.68
CA ALA A 202 -13.63 3.54 9.14
C ALA A 202 -12.27 3.19 9.78
N PHE A 203 -11.50 2.28 9.17
CA PHE A 203 -10.19 1.86 9.68
C PHE A 203 -9.03 2.74 9.18
N ALA A 204 -9.23 3.51 8.10
CA ALA A 204 -8.27 4.46 7.55
C ALA A 204 -9.00 5.65 6.91
N PRO A 205 -9.57 6.57 7.72
CA PRO A 205 -10.31 7.71 7.21
C PRO A 205 -9.38 8.80 6.66
N TRP A 206 -9.91 9.62 5.76
CA TRP A 206 -9.23 10.80 5.25
C TRP A 206 -9.35 11.98 6.21
N THR A 207 -8.24 12.69 6.38
CA THR A 207 -8.20 14.05 6.93
C THR A 207 -7.99 15.03 5.78
N CYS A 208 -9.05 15.75 5.43
CA CYS A 208 -9.00 16.76 4.37
C CYS A 208 -8.75 18.12 4.98
N VAL A 209 -7.67 18.77 4.55
CA VAL A 209 -7.15 20.01 5.13
C VAL A 209 -7.27 21.15 4.13
N GLY A 210 -7.90 22.26 4.51
CA GLY A 210 -7.88 23.49 3.75
C GLY A 210 -6.49 24.13 3.79
N ALA A 211 -5.83 24.22 2.62
CA ALA A 211 -4.42 24.55 2.54
C ALA A 211 -4.12 25.88 1.82
N ASN A 212 -5.10 26.76 1.67
CA ASN A 212 -4.88 28.11 1.17
C ASN A 212 -3.98 28.90 2.12
N GLU A 213 -4.24 28.81 3.43
CA GLU A 213 -3.37 29.39 4.46
C GLU A 213 -2.46 28.30 5.06
N ARG A 214 -1.14 28.53 4.99
CA ARG A 214 -0.15 27.49 5.30
C ARG A 214 0.01 27.21 6.78
N ALA A 215 -0.21 28.20 7.66
CA ALA A 215 -0.03 28.02 9.08
C ALA A 215 -1.22 27.25 9.68
N SER A 216 -2.43 27.57 9.25
CA SER A 216 -3.64 26.80 9.61
C SER A 216 -3.56 25.35 9.12
N ALA A 217 -3.09 25.15 7.89
CA ALA A 217 -2.88 23.80 7.36
C ALA A 217 -1.84 23.00 8.15
N GLU A 218 -0.75 23.64 8.58
CA GLU A 218 0.27 23.00 9.42
C GLU A 218 -0.32 22.57 10.76
N LEU A 219 -1.11 23.43 11.39
CA LEU A 219 -1.78 23.12 12.65
C LEU A 219 -2.71 21.92 12.52
N GLU A 220 -3.54 21.89 11.48
CA GLU A 220 -4.46 20.77 11.24
C GLU A 220 -3.72 19.46 10.96
N VAL A 221 -2.68 19.49 10.13
CA VAL A 221 -1.86 18.31 9.83
C VAL A 221 -1.18 17.77 11.09
N LEU A 222 -0.51 18.63 11.87
CA LEU A 222 0.18 18.20 13.09
C LEU A 222 -0.83 17.68 14.13
N THR A 223 -1.99 18.34 14.27
CA THR A 223 -3.06 17.88 15.17
C THR A 223 -3.55 16.49 14.76
N ALA A 224 -3.84 16.27 13.49
CA ALA A 224 -4.32 14.99 12.99
C ALA A 224 -3.31 13.86 13.23
N VAL A 225 -2.04 14.11 12.89
CA VAL A 225 -0.96 13.12 13.08
C VAL A 225 -0.74 12.84 14.57
N THR A 226 -0.61 13.87 15.39
CA THR A 226 -0.37 13.72 16.83
C THR A 226 -1.52 12.98 17.52
N LYS A 227 -2.78 13.31 17.17
CA LYS A 227 -3.96 12.64 17.69
C LYS A 227 -3.98 11.15 17.31
N ALA A 228 -3.79 10.82 16.03
CA ALA A 228 -3.79 9.45 15.54
C ALA A 228 -2.71 8.61 16.24
N VAL A 229 -1.49 9.13 16.29
CA VAL A 229 -0.34 8.48 16.95
C VAL A 229 -0.58 8.29 18.45
N SER A 230 -1.06 9.31 19.14
CA SER A 230 -1.35 9.24 20.58
C SER A 230 -2.42 8.20 20.90
N THR A 231 -3.53 8.20 20.14
CA THR A 231 -4.62 7.24 20.31
C THR A 231 -4.13 5.81 20.03
N ALA A 232 -3.33 5.62 18.99
CA ALA A 232 -2.81 4.31 18.62
C ALA A 232 -1.84 3.74 19.69
N VAL A 233 -0.96 4.58 20.23
CA VAL A 233 -0.07 4.17 21.34
C VAL A 233 -0.89 3.79 22.57
N SER A 234 -1.89 4.60 22.93
CA SER A 234 -2.75 4.32 24.08
C SER A 234 -3.57 3.04 23.91
N ALA A 235 -4.08 2.78 22.72
CA ALA A 235 -4.76 1.52 22.40
C ALA A 235 -3.81 0.33 22.53
N LYS A 236 -2.60 0.44 21.99
CA LYS A 236 -1.58 -0.62 22.06
C LYS A 236 -1.16 -0.93 23.50
N GLU A 237 -0.98 0.10 24.34
CA GLU A 237 -0.64 -0.04 25.77
C GLU A 237 -1.74 -0.79 26.54
N LYS A 238 -3.02 -0.65 26.11
CA LYS A 238 -4.18 -1.35 26.69
C LYS A 238 -4.45 -2.73 26.08
N GLY A 239 -3.72 -3.13 25.04
CA GLY A 239 -4.00 -4.35 24.29
C GLY A 239 -5.25 -4.24 23.38
N GLU A 240 -5.67 -3.03 23.04
CA GLU A 240 -6.82 -2.73 22.18
C GLU A 240 -6.38 -2.44 20.74
N HIS A 241 -7.31 -2.59 19.79
CA HIS A 241 -7.09 -2.15 18.42
C HIS A 241 -7.25 -0.64 18.31
N TYR A 242 -6.40 0.00 17.50
CA TYR A 242 -6.55 1.41 17.17
C TYR A 242 -7.77 1.61 16.28
N ILE A 243 -8.67 2.48 16.70
CA ILE A 243 -9.84 2.93 15.95
C ILE A 243 -9.70 4.42 15.70
N PRO A 244 -9.52 4.86 14.44
CA PRO A 244 -9.43 6.29 14.13
C PRO A 244 -10.79 6.97 14.23
N GLU A 245 -10.78 8.27 14.52
CA GLU A 245 -11.98 9.11 14.46
C GLU A 245 -12.07 9.75 13.06
N PRO A 246 -13.12 9.45 12.28
CA PRO A 246 -13.26 10.01 10.94
C PRO A 246 -13.75 11.47 10.98
N GLN A 247 -13.23 12.30 10.07
CA GLN A 247 -13.67 13.68 9.87
C GLN A 247 -15.03 13.75 9.15
N PHE A 248 -15.34 12.78 8.32
CA PHE A 248 -16.55 12.68 7.50
C PHE A 248 -17.15 11.29 7.63
N ASP A 249 -18.42 11.14 7.21
CA ASP A 249 -19.06 9.83 7.13
C ASP A 249 -18.19 8.86 6.31
N THR A 250 -18.03 7.66 6.83
CA THR A 250 -17.20 6.63 6.20
C THR A 250 -17.99 5.81 5.19
N CYS A 251 -17.32 5.38 4.14
CA CYS A 251 -17.88 4.38 3.23
C CYS A 251 -17.86 3.00 3.89
N GLY A 252 -18.84 2.16 3.54
CA GLY A 252 -18.82 0.75 3.91
C GLY A 252 -17.63 0.04 3.23
N TYR A 253 -17.04 -0.93 3.92
CA TYR A 253 -16.05 -1.82 3.34
C TYR A 253 -16.55 -3.25 3.45
N ASN A 254 -16.65 -3.92 2.32
CA ASN A 254 -16.92 -5.35 2.23
C ASN A 254 -15.66 -6.05 1.74
N TYR A 255 -15.31 -7.18 2.37
CA TYR A 255 -14.24 -8.00 1.83
C TYR A 255 -14.64 -8.47 0.42
N PRO A 256 -13.70 -8.44 -0.55
CA PRO A 256 -13.99 -8.96 -1.88
C PRO A 256 -14.44 -10.42 -1.81
N GLU A 257 -15.56 -10.72 -2.42
CA GLU A 257 -16.03 -12.10 -2.57
C GLU A 257 -15.37 -12.72 -3.79
N TYR A 258 -14.65 -13.81 -3.57
CA TYR A 258 -14.04 -14.58 -4.65
C TYR A 258 -14.83 -15.87 -4.86
N LYS A 259 -15.04 -16.20 -6.13
CA LYS A 259 -15.65 -17.47 -6.51
C LYS A 259 -14.66 -18.59 -6.16
N THR A 260 -14.99 -19.39 -5.17
CA THR A 260 -14.19 -20.56 -4.77
C THR A 260 -14.58 -21.77 -5.60
N ILE A 261 -13.61 -22.64 -5.85
CA ILE A 261 -13.86 -23.95 -6.44
C ILE A 261 -14.14 -24.90 -5.28
N GLU A 262 -15.23 -25.66 -5.37
CA GLU A 262 -15.48 -26.73 -4.39
C GLU A 262 -14.37 -27.76 -4.45
N MET A 263 -13.78 -28.03 -3.31
CA MET A 263 -12.74 -29.04 -3.15
C MET A 263 -13.28 -30.18 -2.28
N PRO A 264 -12.94 -31.44 -2.58
CA PRO A 264 -13.30 -32.54 -1.71
C PRO A 264 -12.67 -32.36 -0.33
N ALA A 265 -13.38 -32.77 0.72
CA ALA A 265 -12.81 -32.82 2.05
C ALA A 265 -11.57 -33.72 2.07
N ILE A 266 -10.59 -33.40 2.93
CA ILE A 266 -9.35 -34.19 3.01
C ILE A 266 -9.62 -35.68 3.26
N ALA A 267 -10.67 -35.97 4.05
CA ALA A 267 -11.11 -37.34 4.33
C ALA A 267 -11.65 -38.08 3.09
N GLU A 268 -12.08 -37.37 2.05
CA GLU A 268 -12.60 -37.93 0.82
C GLU A 268 -11.54 -38.19 -0.25
N VAL A 269 -10.31 -37.74 0.02
CA VAL A 269 -9.20 -37.95 -0.91
C VAL A 269 -8.79 -39.41 -0.90
N ASP A 270 -8.90 -40.05 -2.06
CA ASP A 270 -8.47 -41.45 -2.25
C ASP A 270 -6.96 -41.57 -2.18
N MET A 271 -6.46 -42.06 -1.06
CA MET A 271 -5.04 -42.30 -0.80
C MET A 271 -4.46 -43.55 -1.48
N ASN A 272 -5.33 -44.40 -2.08
CA ASN A 272 -4.92 -45.64 -2.72
C ASN A 272 -4.69 -45.50 -4.22
N LYS A 273 -4.89 -44.29 -4.78
CA LYS A 273 -4.62 -44.01 -6.18
C LYS A 273 -3.15 -44.23 -6.50
N SER A 274 -2.88 -45.13 -7.45
CA SER A 274 -1.57 -45.37 -8.00
C SER A 274 -1.61 -45.43 -9.52
N LEU A 275 -0.47 -45.21 -10.15
CA LEU A 275 -0.24 -45.41 -11.58
C LEU A 275 0.93 -46.38 -11.71
N ASP A 276 0.89 -47.27 -12.73
CA ASP A 276 2.08 -47.99 -13.09
C ASP A 276 3.17 -47.06 -13.63
N GLU A 277 4.42 -47.43 -13.52
CA GLU A 277 5.57 -46.57 -13.80
C GLU A 277 5.59 -46.06 -15.24
N ALA A 278 5.26 -46.90 -16.22
CA ALA A 278 5.28 -46.56 -17.66
C ALA A 278 4.15 -45.57 -18.00
N GLU A 279 2.98 -45.77 -17.40
CA GLU A 279 1.86 -44.83 -17.54
C GLU A 279 2.16 -43.48 -16.87
N TYR A 280 2.77 -43.50 -15.68
CA TYR A 280 3.21 -42.32 -14.97
C TYR A 280 4.22 -41.52 -15.82
N GLU A 281 5.29 -42.09 -16.31
CA GLU A 281 6.29 -41.43 -17.14
C GLU A 281 5.70 -40.82 -18.40
N LYS A 282 4.83 -41.56 -19.10
CA LYS A 282 4.12 -41.06 -20.29
C LYS A 282 3.24 -39.85 -19.99
N LYS A 283 2.49 -39.90 -18.90
CA LYS A 283 1.62 -38.78 -18.45
C LYS A 283 2.46 -37.60 -18.02
N LEU A 284 3.52 -37.83 -17.22
CA LEU A 284 4.41 -36.79 -16.75
C LEU A 284 5.01 -36.01 -17.93
N LYS A 285 5.59 -36.67 -18.88
CA LYS A 285 6.16 -36.05 -20.09
C LYS A 285 5.11 -35.24 -20.86
N LYS A 286 3.93 -35.83 -21.08
CA LYS A 286 2.82 -35.12 -21.75
C LYS A 286 2.44 -33.83 -21.05
N TYR A 287 2.36 -33.83 -19.73
CA TYR A 287 1.99 -32.62 -18.94
C TYR A 287 3.14 -31.63 -18.86
N GLN A 288 4.38 -32.10 -18.81
CA GLN A 288 5.56 -31.23 -18.88
C GLN A 288 5.64 -30.49 -20.22
N ASP A 289 5.40 -31.16 -21.33
CA ASP A 289 5.36 -30.55 -22.67
C ASP A 289 4.22 -29.51 -22.78
N LYS A 290 3.07 -29.80 -22.16
CA LYS A 290 1.95 -28.86 -22.10
C LYS A 290 2.29 -27.64 -21.22
N LEU A 291 2.93 -27.85 -20.08
CA LEU A 291 3.33 -26.80 -19.16
C LEU A 291 4.34 -25.83 -19.79
N PHE A 292 5.33 -26.37 -20.53
CA PHE A 292 6.26 -25.55 -21.30
C PHE A 292 5.54 -24.63 -22.30
N LYS A 293 4.58 -25.18 -23.04
CA LYS A 293 3.77 -24.38 -23.99
C LYS A 293 2.96 -23.29 -23.28
N LEU A 294 2.36 -23.64 -22.13
CA LEU A 294 1.58 -22.69 -21.34
C LEU A 294 2.47 -21.58 -20.76
N GLN A 295 3.68 -21.89 -20.30
CA GLN A 295 4.60 -20.86 -19.83
C GLN A 295 4.92 -19.83 -20.91
N ASN A 296 5.21 -20.30 -22.14
CA ASN A 296 5.45 -19.40 -23.27
C ASN A 296 4.24 -18.53 -23.59
N LEU A 297 3.04 -19.06 -23.48
CA LEU A 297 1.80 -18.31 -23.68
C LEU A 297 1.60 -17.27 -22.57
N CYS A 298 1.83 -17.64 -21.31
CA CYS A 298 1.78 -16.72 -20.17
C CYS A 298 2.79 -15.58 -20.34
N TYR A 299 4.01 -15.89 -20.78
CA TYR A 299 5.04 -14.88 -21.04
C TYR A 299 4.60 -13.88 -22.12
N GLN A 300 4.08 -14.37 -23.27
CA GLN A 300 3.59 -13.52 -24.35
C GLN A 300 2.41 -12.64 -23.93
N LYS A 301 1.46 -13.22 -23.18
CA LYS A 301 0.26 -12.53 -22.70
C LYS A 301 0.47 -11.74 -21.40
N LYS A 302 1.67 -11.75 -20.84
CA LYS A 302 2.01 -11.10 -19.57
C LYS A 302 1.13 -11.55 -18.39
N ILE A 303 0.76 -12.84 -18.36
CA ILE A 303 -0.04 -13.43 -17.29
C ILE A 303 0.89 -13.91 -16.18
N PRO A 304 0.87 -13.32 -14.97
CA PRO A 304 1.64 -13.83 -13.83
C PRO A 304 1.01 -15.11 -13.31
N VAL A 305 1.83 -16.06 -12.87
CA VAL A 305 1.38 -17.32 -12.28
C VAL A 305 2.02 -17.50 -10.91
N ILE A 306 1.21 -17.76 -9.89
CA ILE A 306 1.67 -18.09 -8.55
C ILE A 306 1.30 -19.53 -8.26
N ILE A 307 2.28 -20.37 -7.90
CA ILE A 307 2.08 -21.76 -7.49
C ILE A 307 2.44 -21.87 -6.01
N CYS A 308 1.46 -22.26 -5.21
CA CYS A 308 1.59 -22.40 -3.76
C CYS A 308 1.63 -23.88 -3.38
N TYR A 309 2.73 -24.33 -2.77
CA TYR A 309 2.86 -25.69 -2.24
C TYR A 309 2.69 -25.70 -0.73
N GLU A 310 1.66 -26.39 -0.27
CA GLU A 310 1.41 -26.67 1.15
C GLU A 310 1.25 -28.17 1.37
N GLY A 311 1.43 -28.63 2.59
CA GLY A 311 1.23 -30.02 2.98
C GLY A 311 2.18 -30.46 4.09
N TRP A 312 1.95 -31.66 4.59
CA TRP A 312 2.75 -32.29 5.65
C TRP A 312 4.23 -32.42 5.31
N ASP A 313 5.06 -32.53 6.33
CA ASP A 313 6.48 -32.87 6.13
C ASP A 313 6.57 -34.25 5.46
N ALA A 314 7.55 -34.40 4.59
CA ALA A 314 7.74 -35.56 3.74
C ALA A 314 6.61 -35.90 2.74
N ALA A 315 5.58 -35.04 2.57
CA ALA A 315 4.49 -35.23 1.61
C ALA A 315 4.91 -35.12 0.12
N GLY A 316 6.18 -34.91 -0.18
CA GLY A 316 6.68 -34.87 -1.54
C GLY A 316 6.64 -33.49 -2.22
N LYS A 317 6.45 -32.38 -1.50
CA LYS A 317 6.42 -31.01 -2.04
C LYS A 317 7.64 -30.74 -2.93
N GLY A 318 8.85 -30.90 -2.42
CA GLY A 318 10.08 -30.65 -3.16
C GLY A 318 10.22 -31.54 -4.43
N GLY A 319 9.75 -32.78 -4.39
CA GLY A 319 9.72 -33.66 -5.54
C GLY A 319 8.76 -33.16 -6.65
N ASN A 320 7.60 -32.64 -6.26
CA ASN A 320 6.64 -32.04 -7.20
C ASN A 320 7.17 -30.74 -7.79
N ILE A 321 7.77 -29.86 -6.96
CA ILE A 321 8.42 -28.63 -7.44
C ILE A 321 9.48 -28.94 -8.49
N LYS A 322 10.34 -29.95 -8.25
CA LYS A 322 11.36 -30.38 -9.22
C LYS A 322 10.74 -30.84 -10.54
N ARG A 323 9.62 -31.57 -10.53
CA ARG A 323 8.95 -32.03 -11.75
C ARG A 323 8.35 -30.87 -12.55
N ILE A 324 7.80 -29.86 -11.88
CA ILE A 324 7.31 -28.65 -12.56
C ILE A 324 8.49 -27.84 -13.09
N ALA A 325 9.50 -27.56 -12.27
CA ALA A 325 10.66 -26.77 -12.66
C ALA A 325 11.41 -27.39 -13.86
N ALA A 326 11.49 -28.73 -13.95
CA ALA A 326 12.09 -29.42 -15.07
C ALA A 326 11.37 -29.19 -16.43
N ALA A 327 10.11 -28.75 -16.38
CA ALA A 327 9.31 -28.44 -17.57
C ALA A 327 9.35 -26.97 -17.96
N LEU A 328 9.86 -26.08 -17.12
CA LEU A 328 9.82 -24.63 -17.30
C LEU A 328 11.18 -24.11 -17.80
N ASP A 329 11.14 -23.05 -18.62
CA ASP A 329 12.34 -22.26 -18.91
C ASP A 329 12.82 -21.58 -17.61
N PRO A 330 14.07 -21.83 -17.17
CA PRO A 330 14.57 -21.33 -15.89
C PRO A 330 14.64 -19.80 -15.81
N ARG A 331 14.59 -19.09 -16.93
CA ARG A 331 14.54 -17.63 -16.96
C ARG A 331 13.13 -17.07 -16.67
N GLY A 332 12.13 -17.93 -16.69
CA GLY A 332 10.71 -17.57 -16.56
C GLY A 332 10.07 -17.99 -15.24
N TYR A 333 10.83 -18.46 -14.26
CA TYR A 333 10.30 -18.78 -12.93
C TYR A 333 11.33 -18.56 -11.83
N GLU A 334 10.84 -18.39 -10.60
CA GLU A 334 11.65 -18.43 -9.39
C GLU A 334 10.97 -19.28 -8.32
N VAL A 335 11.78 -20.06 -7.59
CA VAL A 335 11.31 -20.90 -6.47
C VAL A 335 11.74 -20.26 -5.16
N HIS A 336 10.78 -19.97 -4.29
CA HIS A 336 11.02 -19.38 -2.97
C HIS A 336 10.75 -20.42 -1.87
N PRO A 337 11.79 -21.05 -1.29
CA PRO A 337 11.63 -21.85 -0.09
C PRO A 337 11.37 -20.91 1.10
N ILE A 338 10.25 -21.11 1.77
CA ILE A 338 9.83 -20.28 2.90
C ILE A 338 10.17 -20.96 4.22
N ALA A 339 11.22 -20.49 4.86
CA ALA A 339 11.65 -20.92 6.19
C ALA A 339 10.99 -20.07 7.30
N ALA A 340 11.40 -20.27 8.55
CA ALA A 340 11.04 -19.37 9.65
C ALA A 340 11.42 -17.91 9.30
N PRO A 341 10.60 -16.92 9.69
CA PRO A 341 10.85 -15.53 9.33
C PRO A 341 12.10 -14.99 10.03
N GLU A 342 12.89 -14.22 9.29
CA GLU A 342 14.02 -13.49 9.84
C GLU A 342 13.57 -12.25 10.65
N PRO A 343 14.42 -11.68 11.53
CA PRO A 343 14.08 -10.50 12.31
C PRO A 343 13.59 -9.32 11.45
N SER A 344 14.14 -9.14 10.25
CA SER A 344 13.72 -8.10 9.29
C SER A 344 12.32 -8.32 8.73
N GLU A 345 11.89 -9.57 8.61
CA GLU A 345 10.56 -9.99 8.17
C GLU A 345 9.55 -9.92 9.32
N LEU A 346 9.93 -10.30 10.53
CA LEU A 346 9.11 -10.18 11.74
C LEU A 346 8.79 -8.72 12.11
N ALA A 347 9.66 -7.80 11.72
CA ALA A 347 9.48 -6.37 11.93
C ALA A 347 8.43 -5.75 11.01
N ARG A 348 7.87 -6.49 10.06
CA ARG A 348 6.88 -6.01 9.06
C ARG A 348 5.65 -6.90 9.06
N HIS A 349 4.64 -6.48 8.29
CA HIS A 349 3.45 -7.29 8.01
C HIS A 349 3.84 -8.68 7.50
N TYR A 350 3.17 -9.74 7.98
CA TYR A 350 3.55 -11.12 7.64
C TYR A 350 3.49 -11.45 6.15
N LEU A 351 2.63 -10.76 5.39
CA LEU A 351 2.55 -10.90 3.92
C LEU A 351 3.71 -10.20 3.19
N TRP A 352 4.42 -9.27 3.83
CA TRP A 352 5.50 -8.52 3.20
C TRP A 352 6.53 -9.41 2.54
N ARG A 353 6.96 -10.47 3.21
CA ARG A 353 7.95 -11.43 2.73
C ARG A 353 7.51 -12.21 1.48
N PHE A 354 6.21 -12.32 1.24
CA PHE A 354 5.64 -12.97 0.06
C PHE A 354 5.43 -11.97 -1.06
N TRP A 355 4.78 -10.85 -0.81
CA TRP A 355 4.49 -9.85 -1.83
C TRP A 355 5.76 -9.22 -2.43
N THR A 356 6.82 -9.07 -1.65
CA THR A 356 8.10 -8.54 -2.13
C THR A 356 8.88 -9.52 -3.01
N ARG A 357 8.52 -10.80 -3.00
CA ARG A 357 9.13 -11.88 -3.80
C ARG A 357 8.31 -12.28 -5.03
N LEU A 358 7.20 -11.58 -5.30
CA LEU A 358 6.44 -11.86 -6.51
C LEU A 358 7.24 -11.51 -7.76
N GLU A 359 7.15 -12.39 -8.74
CA GLU A 359 7.78 -12.19 -10.04
C GLU A 359 6.95 -11.27 -10.95
N LYS A 360 7.62 -10.71 -11.94
CA LYS A 360 7.01 -9.84 -12.95
C LYS A 360 6.01 -10.59 -13.84
N ASN A 361 5.06 -9.86 -14.38
CA ASN A 361 4.06 -10.37 -15.31
C ASN A 361 4.66 -11.25 -16.40
N GLY A 362 4.06 -12.40 -16.64
CA GLY A 362 4.51 -13.43 -17.57
C GLY A 362 5.49 -14.44 -16.97
N HIS A 363 5.82 -14.32 -15.68
CA HIS A 363 6.71 -15.24 -14.96
C HIS A 363 5.94 -16.04 -13.92
N PHE A 364 6.55 -17.13 -13.47
CA PHE A 364 6.00 -18.01 -12.46
C PHE A 364 6.72 -17.76 -11.12
N THR A 365 5.96 -17.54 -10.07
CA THR A 365 6.45 -17.53 -8.69
C THR A 365 6.03 -18.84 -8.03
N ILE A 366 6.98 -19.64 -7.56
CA ILE A 366 6.68 -20.92 -6.92
C ILE A 366 7.08 -20.82 -5.43
N PHE A 367 6.11 -20.89 -4.55
CA PHE A 367 6.37 -20.91 -3.12
C PHE A 367 6.36 -22.34 -2.56
N ASP A 368 7.47 -22.76 -1.93
CA ASP A 368 7.53 -23.96 -1.09
C ASP A 368 7.22 -23.54 0.34
N ARG A 369 6.02 -23.80 0.80
CA ARG A 369 5.30 -23.20 1.92
C ARG A 369 4.89 -21.74 1.65
N THR A 370 3.73 -21.35 2.15
CA THR A 370 3.10 -20.07 1.79
C THR A 370 2.56 -19.33 3.01
N TRP A 371 1.81 -18.28 2.77
CA TRP A 371 1.06 -17.55 3.79
C TRP A 371 -0.02 -18.39 4.48
N TYR A 372 -0.56 -19.43 3.84
CA TYR A 372 -1.54 -20.34 4.46
C TYR A 372 -0.94 -21.11 5.63
N GLY A 373 0.23 -21.73 5.43
CA GLY A 373 0.95 -22.41 6.50
C GLY A 373 1.34 -21.47 7.64
N ARG A 374 1.66 -20.21 7.33
CA ARG A 374 1.94 -19.20 8.35
C ARG A 374 0.71 -18.85 9.18
N GLY A 375 -0.46 -18.66 8.55
CA GLY A 375 -1.72 -18.41 9.25
C GLY A 375 -2.07 -19.53 10.24
N MET A 376 -1.90 -20.80 9.84
CA MET A 376 -2.10 -21.96 10.72
C MET A 376 -1.09 -21.99 11.87
N ALA A 377 0.20 -21.73 11.62
CA ALA A 377 1.24 -21.78 12.64
C ALA A 377 1.07 -20.68 13.70
N VAL A 378 0.63 -19.47 13.33
CA VAL A 378 0.38 -18.39 14.29
C VAL A 378 -0.81 -18.73 15.19
N SER A 379 -1.87 -19.31 14.66
CA SER A 379 -3.02 -19.72 15.47
C SER A 379 -2.66 -20.84 16.47
N TYR A 380 -1.71 -21.72 16.11
CA TYR A 380 -1.27 -22.82 16.97
C TYR A 380 -0.33 -22.39 18.09
N THR A 381 0.43 -21.30 17.91
CA THR A 381 1.36 -20.79 18.94
C THR A 381 0.70 -19.84 19.94
N HIS A 382 -0.57 -19.48 19.74
CA HIS A 382 -1.38 -18.66 20.63
C HIS A 382 -2.52 -19.45 21.32
N LEU A 383 -2.55 -20.78 21.15
CA LEU A 383 -3.33 -21.72 21.95
C LEU A 383 -2.41 -22.35 23.02
#